data_c317509bc16d57ba5fb294a9021e6ec0
#
_entry.id   c317509bc16d57ba5fb294a9021e6ec0
#
_cell.length_a   1.000
_cell.length_b   1.000
_cell.length_c   1.000
_cell.angle_alpha   90.00
_cell.angle_beta   90.00
_cell.angle_gamma   90.00
#
_symmetry.space_group_name_H-M   'P 1'
#
loop_
_entity.id
_entity.type
_entity.pdbx_description
1 polymer ?
#
loop_
_entity_poly.entity_id
_entity_poly.type
_entity_poly.pdbx_seq_one_letter_code
_entity_poly.pdbx_strand_id
1 'polypeptide(L)'
;MTIGKIEKDGIVRDRNNITIGKIESDGDVRDKNYMLVGKVETNGTIRDKNNMTIGKVESDGTVRDRNYMTIGKIGADGTVRNRNNMTIGYAKGVPKIYSALFFFFGMFGK
;
A
#
# COMPACT_ATOMS: atom_id res chain seq x y z
N MET A 1 8.02 13.36 -3.27
CA MET A 1 8.86 13.17 -2.09
C MET A 1 8.74 11.75 -1.56
N THR A 2 9.85 11.15 -1.23
CA THR A 2 9.85 9.79 -0.69
C THR A 2 9.69 9.87 0.83
N ILE A 3 8.66 9.20 1.36
CA ILE A 3 8.42 9.20 2.80
C ILE A 3 8.91 7.91 3.45
N GLY A 4 9.46 7.00 2.63
CA GLY A 4 9.99 5.75 3.12
C GLY A 4 10.28 4.84 1.95
N LYS A 5 10.43 3.56 2.22
CA LYS A 5 10.61 2.62 1.12
C LYS A 5 10.03 1.26 1.47
N ILE A 6 9.74 0.51 0.41
CA ILE A 6 9.19 -0.84 0.53
C ILE A 6 10.18 -1.77 -0.15
N GLU A 7 10.72 -2.71 0.61
CA GLU A 7 11.67 -3.68 0.09
C GLU A 7 10.94 -4.74 -0.73
N LYS A 8 11.67 -5.41 -1.60
CA LYS A 8 11.09 -6.45 -2.43
C LYS A 8 10.59 -7.64 -1.61
N ASP A 9 11.14 -7.84 -0.42
CA ASP A 9 10.71 -8.92 0.46
C ASP A 9 9.50 -8.52 1.30
N GLY A 10 8.96 -7.31 1.08
CA GLY A 10 7.76 -6.87 1.77
C GLY A 10 7.99 -6.03 2.99
N ILE A 11 9.23 -5.86 3.41
CA ILE A 11 9.51 -5.03 4.59
C ILE A 11 9.31 -3.57 4.22
N VAL A 12 8.56 -2.85 5.06
CA VAL A 12 8.27 -1.44 4.87
C VAL A 12 9.08 -0.63 5.88
N ARG A 13 9.82 0.35 5.40
CA ARG A 13 10.68 1.18 6.26
C ARG A 13 10.31 2.64 6.08
N ASP A 14 10.49 3.43 7.14
CA ASP A 14 10.28 4.87 7.04
C ASP A 14 11.55 5.54 6.48
N ARG A 15 11.52 6.86 6.40
CA ARG A 15 12.64 7.59 5.81
C ARG A 15 13.92 7.51 6.63
N ASN A 16 13.80 7.11 7.89
CA ASN A 16 14.97 6.91 8.75
C ASN A 16 15.47 5.47 8.70
N ASN A 17 14.92 4.69 7.77
CA ASN A 17 15.29 3.29 7.56
C ASN A 17 14.86 2.37 8.72
N ILE A 18 13.87 2.81 9.48
CA ILE A 18 13.34 2.00 10.58
C ILE A 18 12.17 1.17 10.05
N THR A 19 12.17 -0.13 10.36
CA THR A 19 11.10 -1.01 9.93
C THR A 19 9.79 -0.61 10.62
N ILE A 20 8.76 -0.33 9.81
CA ILE A 20 7.47 0.04 10.34
C ILE A 20 6.38 -0.97 10.00
N GLY A 21 6.72 -2.00 9.24
CA GLY A 21 5.75 -3.03 8.93
C GLY A 21 6.29 -4.03 7.94
N LYS A 22 5.44 -4.98 7.59
CA LYS A 22 5.80 -6.01 6.62
C LYS A 22 4.56 -6.52 5.92
N ILE A 23 4.71 -6.84 4.64
CA ILE A 23 3.67 -7.48 3.84
C ILE A 23 4.15 -8.89 3.54
N GLU A 24 3.45 -9.89 4.09
CA GLU A 24 3.86 -11.28 3.94
C GLU A 24 3.52 -11.80 2.54
N SER A 25 4.16 -12.88 2.15
CA SER A 25 3.93 -13.45 0.82
C SER A 25 2.50 -13.98 0.64
N ASP A 26 1.82 -14.30 1.74
CA ASP A 26 0.43 -14.75 1.67
C ASP A 26 -0.56 -13.60 1.69
N GLY A 27 -0.07 -12.36 1.72
CA GLY A 27 -0.94 -11.19 1.69
C GLY A 27 -1.21 -10.56 3.04
N ASP A 28 -0.78 -11.17 4.13
CA ASP A 28 -0.97 -10.58 5.45
C ASP A 28 -0.10 -9.34 5.60
N VAL A 29 -0.68 -8.29 6.18
CA VAL A 29 0.01 -7.02 6.41
C VAL A 29 0.18 -6.86 7.91
N ARG A 30 1.41 -6.64 8.36
CA ARG A 30 1.74 -6.54 9.78
C ARG A 30 2.41 -5.21 10.08
N ASP A 31 2.20 -4.70 11.29
CA ASP A 31 2.83 -3.45 11.71
C ASP A 31 4.21 -3.75 12.33
N LYS A 32 4.82 -2.72 12.89
CA LYS A 32 6.18 -2.84 13.45
C LYS A 32 6.26 -3.78 14.64
N ASN A 33 5.13 -4.04 15.29
CA ASN A 33 5.06 -4.97 16.42
C ASN A 33 4.65 -6.36 15.97
N TYR A 34 4.61 -6.57 14.65
CA TYR A 34 4.26 -7.84 14.04
C TYR A 34 2.80 -8.22 14.26
N MET A 35 1.95 -7.24 14.55
CA MET A 35 0.53 -7.46 14.70
C MET A 35 -0.15 -7.37 13.36
N LEU A 36 -1.15 -8.24 13.12
CA LEU A 36 -1.89 -8.23 11.88
C LEU A 36 -2.76 -6.98 11.80
N VAL A 37 -2.57 -6.19 10.73
CA VAL A 37 -3.37 -4.98 10.53
C VAL A 37 -4.24 -5.05 9.29
N GLY A 38 -4.05 -6.06 8.46
CA GLY A 38 -4.88 -6.20 7.27
C GLY A 38 -4.41 -7.31 6.37
N LYS A 39 -5.01 -7.37 5.19
CA LYS A 39 -4.69 -8.41 4.22
C LYS A 39 -4.90 -7.91 2.81
N VAL A 40 -4.07 -8.39 1.90
CA VAL A 40 -4.17 -8.11 0.47
C VAL A 40 -4.50 -9.41 -0.24
N GLU A 41 -5.56 -9.40 -1.04
CA GLU A 41 -5.93 -10.58 -1.82
C GLU A 41 -5.29 -10.54 -3.19
N THR A 42 -5.21 -11.68 -3.83
CA THR A 42 -4.55 -11.78 -5.15
C THR A 42 -5.26 -10.97 -6.22
N ASN A 43 -6.56 -10.72 -6.05
CA ASN A 43 -7.31 -9.92 -7.01
C ASN A 43 -7.21 -8.41 -6.75
N GLY A 44 -6.39 -8.01 -5.78
CA GLY A 44 -6.20 -6.59 -5.47
C GLY A 44 -7.06 -6.04 -4.36
N THR A 45 -7.96 -6.84 -3.81
CA THR A 45 -8.82 -6.40 -2.71
C THR A 45 -7.99 -6.25 -1.45
N ILE A 46 -8.22 -5.15 -0.73
CA ILE A 46 -7.53 -4.86 0.53
C ILE A 46 -8.53 -4.92 1.67
N ARG A 47 -8.20 -5.68 2.71
CA ARG A 47 -9.07 -5.87 3.87
C ARG A 47 -8.36 -5.42 5.13
N ASP A 48 -9.12 -4.95 6.11
CA ASP A 48 -8.54 -4.59 7.41
C ASP A 48 -8.43 -5.85 8.29
N LYS A 49 -8.02 -5.65 9.53
CA LYS A 49 -7.80 -6.79 10.44
C LYS A 49 -9.08 -7.52 10.80
N ASN A 50 -10.22 -6.89 10.59
CA ASN A 50 -11.52 -7.51 10.83
C ASN A 50 -12.08 -8.15 9.57
N ASN A 51 -11.26 -8.26 8.53
CA ASN A 51 -11.64 -8.87 7.26
C ASN A 51 -12.68 -8.07 6.47
N MET A 52 -12.80 -6.79 6.76
CA MET A 52 -13.68 -5.91 6.02
C MET A 52 -12.95 -5.33 4.82
N THR A 53 -13.62 -5.28 3.68
CA THR A 53 -13.03 -4.68 2.49
C THR A 53 -12.91 -3.16 2.67
N ILE A 54 -11.69 -2.63 2.52
CA ILE A 54 -11.46 -1.21 2.65
C ILE A 54 -11.01 -0.56 1.35
N GLY A 55 -10.72 -1.36 0.34
CA GLY A 55 -10.35 -0.81 -0.95
C GLY A 55 -9.86 -1.86 -1.91
N LYS A 56 -9.40 -1.38 -3.05
CA LYS A 56 -8.92 -2.27 -4.10
C LYS A 56 -7.90 -1.55 -4.98
N VAL A 57 -6.93 -2.30 -5.48
CA VAL A 57 -5.97 -1.80 -6.46
C VAL A 57 -6.22 -2.57 -7.75
N GLU A 58 -6.55 -1.85 -8.82
CA GLU A 58 -6.80 -2.46 -10.11
C GLU A 58 -5.49 -2.83 -10.79
N SER A 59 -5.56 -3.70 -11.78
CA SER A 59 -4.35 -4.14 -12.47
C SER A 59 -3.64 -2.99 -13.19
N ASP A 60 -4.36 -1.93 -13.54
CA ASP A 60 -3.76 -0.76 -14.20
C ASP A 60 -3.19 0.25 -13.20
N GLY A 61 -3.27 -0.05 -11.91
CA GLY A 61 -2.75 0.84 -10.88
C GLY A 61 -3.75 1.76 -10.24
N THR A 62 -5.00 1.76 -10.70
CA THR A 62 -6.03 2.59 -10.10
C THR A 62 -6.33 2.10 -8.69
N VAL A 63 -6.37 3.01 -7.73
CA VAL A 63 -6.64 2.70 -6.34
C VAL A 63 -8.04 3.19 -5.98
N ARG A 64 -8.84 2.30 -5.41
CA ARG A 64 -10.23 2.61 -5.06
C ARG A 64 -10.48 2.38 -3.59
N ASP A 65 -11.39 3.17 -3.01
CA ASP A 65 -11.76 2.98 -1.61
C ASP A 65 -12.87 1.93 -1.51
N ARG A 66 -13.41 1.74 -0.31
CA ARG A 66 -14.42 0.71 -0.10
C ARG A 66 -15.74 1.00 -0.81
N ASN A 67 -15.98 2.25 -1.19
CA ASN A 67 -17.15 2.63 -1.95
C ASN A 67 -16.88 2.57 -3.46
N TYR A 68 -15.73 2.03 -3.83
CA TYR A 68 -15.32 1.86 -5.20
C TYR A 68 -15.05 3.18 -5.91
N MET A 69 -14.77 4.22 -5.14
CA MET A 69 -14.39 5.52 -5.69
C MET A 69 -12.90 5.57 -5.93
N THR A 70 -12.49 6.16 -7.05
CA THR A 70 -11.07 6.31 -7.34
C THR A 70 -10.46 7.32 -6.37
N ILE A 71 -9.42 6.90 -5.64
CA ILE A 71 -8.73 7.79 -4.73
C ILE A 71 -7.30 8.07 -5.16
N GLY A 72 -6.83 7.40 -6.19
CA GLY A 72 -5.50 7.68 -6.70
C GLY A 72 -5.07 6.66 -7.72
N LYS A 73 -3.80 6.75 -8.11
CA LYS A 73 -3.27 5.85 -9.10
C LYS A 73 -1.77 5.66 -8.89
N ILE A 74 -1.30 4.46 -9.19
CA ILE A 74 0.10 4.11 -9.11
C ILE A 74 0.57 3.77 -10.51
N GLY A 75 1.53 4.54 -11.02
CA GLY A 75 2.03 4.35 -12.37
C GLY A 75 2.99 3.19 -12.47
N ALA A 76 3.26 2.76 -13.69
CA ALA A 76 4.19 1.66 -13.94
C ALA A 76 5.60 1.99 -13.48
N ASP A 77 5.93 3.26 -13.41
CA ASP A 77 7.25 3.72 -12.97
C ASP A 77 7.35 3.90 -11.45
N GLY A 78 6.27 3.60 -10.73
CA GLY A 78 6.25 3.74 -9.27
C GLY A 78 5.74 5.08 -8.77
N THR A 79 5.39 5.99 -9.67
CA THR A 79 4.85 7.28 -9.27
C THR A 79 3.47 7.09 -8.65
N VAL A 80 3.23 7.74 -7.51
CA VAL A 80 1.96 7.64 -6.80
C VAL A 80 1.27 8.99 -6.89
N ARG A 81 0.03 8.99 -7.40
CA ARG A 81 -0.75 10.22 -7.57
C ARG A 81 -2.07 10.10 -6.81
N ASN A 82 -2.55 11.23 -6.30
CA ASN A 82 -3.85 11.25 -5.63
C ASN A 82 -4.95 11.41 -6.68
N ARG A 83 -6.21 11.52 -6.22
CA ARG A 83 -7.33 11.60 -7.16
C ARG A 83 -7.35 12.89 -7.98
N ASN A 84 -6.62 13.90 -7.54
CA ASN A 84 -6.45 15.13 -8.29
C ASN A 84 -5.27 15.09 -9.25
N ASN A 85 -4.70 13.89 -9.40
CA ASN A 85 -3.57 13.64 -10.28
C ASN A 85 -2.29 14.33 -9.84
N MET A 86 -2.19 14.65 -8.56
CA MET A 86 -0.98 15.25 -8.01
C MET A 86 -0.07 14.15 -7.48
N THR A 87 1.23 14.28 -7.76
CA THR A 87 2.20 13.32 -7.29
C THR A 87 2.37 13.44 -5.78
N ILE A 88 2.15 12.34 -5.05
CA ILE A 88 2.28 12.34 -3.60
C ILE A 88 3.40 11.44 -3.12
N GLY A 89 4.02 10.68 -4.01
CA GLY A 89 5.13 9.83 -3.61
C GLY A 89 5.66 9.01 -4.75
N TYR A 90 6.55 8.09 -4.41
CA TYR A 90 7.24 7.31 -5.41
C TYR A 90 7.80 6.04 -4.77
N ALA A 91 7.58 4.90 -5.40
CA ALA A 91 8.10 3.62 -4.90
C ALA A 91 8.41 2.71 -6.08
N LYS A 92 9.62 2.82 -6.58
CA LYS A 92 10.02 2.07 -7.75
C LYS A 92 10.42 0.64 -7.39
N GLY A 93 10.05 -0.29 -8.27
CA GLY A 93 10.51 -1.66 -8.14
C GLY A 93 9.74 -2.52 -7.16
N VAL A 94 8.62 -2.02 -6.65
CA VAL A 94 7.77 -2.83 -5.76
C VAL A 94 6.40 -3.00 -6.40
N PRO A 95 5.66 -4.04 -6.01
CA PRO A 95 4.31 -4.21 -6.53
C PRO A 95 3.42 -3.02 -6.19
N LYS A 96 2.53 -2.67 -7.11
CA LYS A 96 1.67 -1.50 -6.95
C LYS A 96 0.83 -1.56 -5.68
N ILE A 97 0.38 -2.75 -5.34
CA ILE A 97 -0.49 -2.90 -4.18
C ILE A 97 0.24 -2.55 -2.88
N TYR A 98 1.55 -2.81 -2.81
CA TYR A 98 2.34 -2.43 -1.64
C TYR A 98 2.37 -0.92 -1.49
N SER A 99 2.56 -0.20 -2.61
CA SER A 99 2.55 1.26 -2.60
C SER A 99 1.20 1.80 -2.14
N ALA A 100 0.11 1.15 -2.58
CA ALA A 100 -1.22 1.59 -2.18
C ALA A 100 -1.41 1.47 -0.68
N LEU A 101 -0.94 0.38 -0.08
CA LEU A 101 -1.06 0.20 1.37
C LEU A 101 -0.33 1.31 2.12
N PHE A 102 0.83 1.68 1.62
CA PHE A 102 1.66 2.68 2.28
C PHE A 102 1.09 4.09 2.11
N PHE A 103 0.68 4.46 0.90
CA PHE A 103 0.31 5.83 0.61
C PHE A 103 -1.17 6.13 0.80
N PHE A 104 -2.04 5.15 0.63
CA PHE A 104 -3.48 5.42 0.64
C PHE A 104 -4.23 4.83 1.83
N PHE A 105 -3.76 3.74 2.38
CA PHE A 105 -4.52 3.04 3.41
C PHE A 105 -3.92 3.14 4.80
N GLY A 106 -2.74 3.74 4.90
CA GLY A 106 -2.16 4.07 6.19
C GLY A 106 -1.97 2.91 7.13
N MET A 107 -1.76 1.72 6.59
CA MET A 107 -1.65 0.52 7.43
C MET A 107 -0.40 0.49 8.27
N PHE A 108 0.54 1.37 7.99
CA PHE A 108 1.83 1.35 8.69
C PHE A 108 1.98 2.50 9.67
N GLY A 109 0.85 3.02 10.12
CA GLY A 109 0.82 3.99 11.18
C GLY A 109 1.23 5.39 10.77
N LYS A 110 1.37 5.61 9.53
CA LYS A 110 1.78 6.87 8.96
C LYS A 110 2.87 7.55 9.76
#